data_8eb3de51b8f8b68964d8bc0438b1f710
#
_entry.id   8eb3de51b8f8b68964d8bc0438b1f710
#
_cell.length_a   1.000
_cell.length_b   1.000
_cell.length_c   1.000
_cell.angle_alpha   90.00
_cell.angle_beta   90.00
_cell.angle_gamma   90.00
#
_symmetry.space_group_name_H-M   'P 1'
#
loop_
_entity.id
_entity.type
_entity.pdbx_description
1 polymer ?
#
loop_
_entity_poly.entity_id
_entity_poly.type
_entity_poly.pdbx_seq_one_letter_code
_entity_poly.pdbx_strand_id
1 'polypeptide(L)'
;MDQFVEQLRQVSPLSDEIVGQLLEEMKEVSFAKGELSIREGERDPFVWFVKTGLVRAFVEREGKDISLWFASDSEVINFVYRNISAYNVQMVENTTLLRIPKTKLDYLCR
;
A
#
# COMPACT_ATOMS: atom_id res chain seq x y z
N MET A 1 -5.34 -13.94 3.02
CA MET A 1 -4.40 -13.92 1.86
C MET A 1 -5.10 -14.18 0.53
N ASP A 2 -6.16 -14.98 0.50
CA ASP A 2 -6.86 -15.31 -0.75
C ASP A 2 -7.48 -14.07 -1.41
N GLN A 3 -8.10 -13.19 -0.62
CA GLN A 3 -8.66 -11.93 -1.14
C GLN A 3 -7.59 -11.02 -1.71
N PHE A 4 -6.44 -10.98 -1.08
CA PHE A 4 -5.31 -10.20 -1.54
C PHE A 4 -4.79 -10.71 -2.90
N VAL A 5 -4.65 -12.03 -3.04
CA VAL A 5 -4.21 -12.65 -4.30
C VAL A 5 -5.23 -12.38 -5.41
N GLU A 6 -6.53 -12.48 -5.11
CA GLU A 6 -7.58 -12.16 -6.08
C GLU A 6 -7.51 -10.72 -6.55
N GLN A 7 -7.28 -9.78 -5.65
CA GLN A 7 -7.13 -8.36 -6.00
C GLN A 7 -5.94 -8.12 -6.92
N LEU A 8 -4.81 -8.76 -6.62
CA LEU A 8 -3.64 -8.68 -7.49
C LEU A 8 -3.92 -9.20 -8.89
N ARG A 9 -4.64 -10.31 -9.00
CA ARG A 9 -4.97 -10.93 -10.28
C ARG A 9 -5.96 -10.10 -11.10
N GLN A 10 -6.80 -9.28 -10.44
CA GLN A 10 -7.69 -8.33 -11.13
C GLN A 10 -6.91 -7.19 -11.79
N VAL A 11 -5.80 -6.79 -11.18
CA VAL A 11 -4.97 -5.69 -11.70
C VAL A 11 -4.05 -6.18 -12.80
N SER A 12 -3.57 -7.42 -12.71
CA SER A 12 -2.65 -8.00 -13.68
C SER A 12 -2.79 -9.52 -13.68
N PRO A 13 -2.81 -10.17 -14.87
CA PRO A 13 -2.83 -11.63 -14.93
C PRO A 13 -1.48 -12.19 -14.46
N LEU A 14 -1.48 -12.79 -13.27
CA LEU A 14 -0.28 -13.34 -12.66
C LEU A 14 -0.37 -14.87 -12.60
N SER A 15 0.74 -15.53 -12.91
CA SER A 15 0.86 -16.97 -12.71
C SER A 15 1.00 -17.29 -11.23
N ASP A 16 0.70 -18.53 -10.85
CA ASP A 16 0.83 -18.98 -9.45
C ASP A 16 2.28 -18.87 -8.97
N GLU A 17 3.24 -19.11 -9.85
CA GLU A 17 4.66 -18.97 -9.53
C GLU A 17 5.02 -17.53 -9.16
N ILE A 18 4.56 -16.57 -9.96
CA ILE A 18 4.81 -15.15 -9.69
C ILE A 18 4.14 -14.70 -8.39
N VAL A 19 2.91 -15.13 -8.15
CA VAL A 19 2.19 -14.85 -6.90
C VAL A 19 2.98 -15.38 -5.71
N GLY A 20 3.50 -16.60 -5.79
CA GLY A 20 4.34 -17.17 -4.74
C GLY A 20 5.59 -16.33 -4.46
N GLN A 21 6.26 -15.87 -5.51
CA GLN A 21 7.44 -15.02 -5.39
C GLN A 21 7.11 -13.66 -4.77
N LEU A 22 5.97 -13.07 -5.15
CA LEU A 22 5.51 -11.81 -4.56
C LEU A 22 5.27 -11.95 -3.06
N LEU A 23 4.61 -13.04 -2.65
CA LEU A 23 4.32 -13.28 -1.23
C LEU A 23 5.61 -13.46 -0.42
N GLU A 24 6.63 -14.09 -0.98
CA GLU A 24 7.93 -14.26 -0.32
C GLU A 24 8.66 -12.93 -0.15
N GLU A 25 8.52 -12.00 -1.10
CA GLU A 25 9.20 -10.70 -1.07
C GLU A 25 8.45 -9.65 -0.24
N MET A 26 7.24 -9.94 0.16
CA MET A 26 6.44 -9.01 0.95
C MET A 26 6.88 -8.98 2.40
N LYS A 27 6.94 -7.78 2.94
CA LYS A 27 7.22 -7.56 4.36
C LYS A 27 5.98 -7.06 5.06
N GLU A 28 5.68 -7.68 6.21
CA GLU A 28 4.56 -7.28 7.06
C GLU A 28 5.04 -6.24 8.06
N VAL A 29 4.33 -5.12 8.13
CA VAL A 29 4.64 -4.02 9.05
C VAL A 29 3.37 -3.61 9.78
N SER A 30 3.42 -3.59 11.11
CA SER A 30 2.29 -3.19 11.95
C SER A 30 2.44 -1.76 12.42
N PHE A 31 1.34 -1.02 12.37
CA PHE A 31 1.28 0.38 12.80
C PHE A 31 0.17 0.56 13.82
N ALA A 32 0.39 1.44 14.77
CA ALA A 32 -0.63 1.84 15.72
C ALA A 32 -1.53 2.92 15.12
N LYS A 33 -2.75 3.04 15.66
CA LYS A 33 -3.68 4.11 15.30
C LYS A 33 -2.98 5.47 15.38
N GLY A 34 -3.15 6.27 14.35
CA GLY A 34 -2.60 7.62 14.27
C GLY A 34 -1.23 7.71 13.61
N GLU A 35 -0.50 6.59 13.47
CA GLU A 35 0.80 6.60 12.82
C GLU A 35 0.68 6.81 11.31
N LEU A 36 1.73 7.39 10.72
CA LEU A 36 1.82 7.57 9.26
C LEU A 36 2.75 6.53 8.67
N SER A 37 2.33 5.88 7.58
CA SER A 37 3.18 4.99 6.81
C SER A 37 3.83 5.70 5.63
N ILE A 38 3.15 6.72 5.09
CA ILE A 38 3.56 7.47 3.91
C ILE A 38 3.35 8.95 4.23
N ARG A 39 4.34 9.78 3.85
CA ARG A 39 4.25 11.24 4.02
C ARG A 39 4.31 11.94 2.68
N GLU A 40 3.44 12.94 2.50
CA GLU A 40 3.44 13.77 1.30
C GLU A 40 4.81 14.40 1.09
N GLY A 41 5.31 14.36 -0.15
CA GLY A 41 6.59 14.93 -0.53
C GLY A 41 7.79 14.05 -0.22
N GLU A 42 7.63 12.98 0.54
CA GLU A 42 8.72 12.04 0.82
C GLU A 42 8.77 10.92 -0.20
N ARG A 43 9.96 10.36 -0.37
CA ARG A 43 10.16 9.24 -1.28
C ARG A 43 9.52 7.98 -0.70
N ASP A 44 8.71 7.31 -1.51
CA ASP A 44 8.10 6.04 -1.16
C ASP A 44 8.43 4.99 -2.22
N PRO A 45 9.44 4.13 -1.97
CA PRO A 45 9.88 3.13 -2.94
C PRO A 45 9.07 1.84 -2.89
N PHE A 46 7.98 1.81 -2.12
CA PHE A 46 7.20 0.59 -1.90
C PHE A 46 5.81 0.68 -2.51
N VAL A 47 5.27 -0.50 -2.84
CA VAL A 47 3.84 -0.67 -3.05
C VAL A 47 3.29 -1.27 -1.76
N TRP A 48 2.20 -0.71 -1.26
CA TRP A 48 1.61 -1.08 0.03
C TRP A 48 0.24 -1.71 -0.18
N PHE A 49 -0.06 -2.68 0.67
CA PHE A 49 -1.36 -3.36 0.71
C PHE A 49 -1.85 -3.38 2.15
N VAL A 50 -3.15 -3.18 2.33
CA VAL A 50 -3.75 -3.29 3.67
C VAL A 50 -4.09 -4.75 3.91
N LYS A 51 -3.39 -5.38 4.85
CA LYS A 51 -3.71 -6.75 5.26
C LYS A 51 -4.95 -6.75 6.16
N THR A 52 -4.89 -5.97 7.23
CA THR A 52 -6.02 -5.78 8.15
C THR A 52 -5.99 -4.36 8.67
N GLY A 53 -7.15 -3.75 8.82
CA GLY A 53 -7.30 -2.42 9.40
C GLY A 53 -7.90 -1.42 8.44
N LEU A 54 -7.66 -0.14 8.73
CA LEU A 54 -8.21 0.97 7.95
C LEU A 54 -7.21 2.11 7.91
N VAL A 55 -6.96 2.61 6.71
CA VAL A 55 -6.07 3.76 6.49
C VAL A 55 -6.83 4.85 5.76
N ARG A 56 -6.36 6.10 5.91
CA ARG A 56 -6.85 7.22 5.12
C ARG A 56 -5.70 7.94 4.45
N ALA A 57 -5.92 8.36 3.22
CA ALA A 57 -5.02 9.28 2.55
C ALA A 57 -5.52 10.70 2.73
N PHE A 58 -4.64 11.61 3.04
CA PHE A 58 -5.01 13.01 3.23
C PHE A 58 -3.88 13.95 2.83
N VAL A 59 -4.25 15.19 2.60
CA VAL A 59 -3.29 16.28 2.39
C VAL A 59 -3.65 17.43 3.32
N GLU A 60 -2.66 18.26 3.65
CA GLU A 60 -2.89 19.49 4.39
C GLU A 60 -2.73 20.67 3.44
N ARG A 61 -3.74 21.54 3.40
CA ARG A 61 -3.74 22.73 2.58
C ARG A 61 -4.28 23.89 3.40
N GLU A 62 -3.49 24.96 3.53
CA GLU A 62 -3.86 26.16 4.29
C GLU A 62 -4.28 25.83 5.74
N GLY A 63 -3.54 24.89 6.37
CA GLY A 63 -3.82 24.45 7.73
C GLY A 63 -5.00 23.52 7.89
N LYS A 64 -5.60 23.08 6.77
CA LYS A 64 -6.74 22.16 6.79
C LYS A 64 -6.34 20.76 6.35
N ASP A 65 -6.86 19.76 7.06
CA ASP A 65 -6.72 18.35 6.76
C ASP A 65 -7.83 17.95 5.78
N ILE A 66 -7.46 17.49 4.60
CA ILE A 66 -8.40 17.10 3.56
C ILE A 66 -8.23 15.62 3.28
N SER A 67 -9.22 14.82 3.65
CA SER A 67 -9.22 13.38 3.35
C SER A 67 -9.52 13.15 1.87
N LEU A 68 -8.68 12.31 1.24
CA LEU A 68 -8.80 12.00 -0.19
C LEU A 68 -9.54 10.68 -0.41
N TRP A 69 -9.13 9.65 0.32
CA TRP A 69 -9.73 8.31 0.20
C TRP A 69 -9.38 7.48 1.42
N PHE A 70 -10.05 6.34 1.57
CA PHE A 70 -9.82 5.34 2.61
C PHE A 70 -9.57 3.98 1.96
N ALA A 71 -8.79 3.15 2.61
CA ALA A 71 -8.56 1.77 2.17
C ALA A 71 -8.62 0.84 3.36
N SER A 72 -9.25 -0.30 3.18
CA SER A 72 -9.41 -1.33 4.20
C SER A 72 -8.85 -2.66 3.72
N ASP A 73 -9.18 -3.74 4.41
CA ASP A 73 -8.62 -5.07 4.21
C ASP A 73 -8.49 -5.46 2.73
N SER A 74 -7.29 -5.90 2.36
CA SER A 74 -6.94 -6.40 1.02
C SER A 74 -6.91 -5.34 -0.10
N GLU A 75 -7.01 -4.06 0.24
CA GLU A 75 -6.93 -2.99 -0.75
C GLU A 75 -5.48 -2.54 -0.98
N VAL A 76 -5.19 -2.12 -2.22
CA VAL A 76 -3.87 -1.63 -2.63
C VAL A 76 -3.78 -0.14 -2.41
N ILE A 77 -2.66 0.30 -1.81
CA ILE A 77 -2.38 1.71 -1.60
C ILE A 77 -1.18 2.10 -2.47
N ASN A 78 -1.26 3.26 -3.09
CA ASN A 78 -0.15 3.86 -3.83
C ASN A 78 0.36 2.96 -4.96
N PHE A 79 -0.54 2.48 -5.79
CA PHE A 79 -0.23 1.70 -6.99
C PHE A 79 0.23 2.60 -8.15
N VAL A 80 0.93 3.69 -7.86
CA VAL A 80 1.37 4.62 -8.88
C VAL A 80 2.90 4.61 -8.90
N TYR A 81 3.47 4.56 -10.10
CA TYR A 81 4.93 4.54 -10.32
C TYR A 81 5.62 5.85 -9.95
N ARG A 82 5.08 6.60 -9.01
CA ARG A 82 5.71 7.81 -8.52
C ARG A 82 6.59 7.49 -7.33
N ASN A 83 7.83 7.95 -7.36
CA ASN A 83 8.75 7.76 -6.25
C ASN A 83 8.48 8.72 -5.09
N ILE A 84 7.74 9.79 -5.33
CA ILE A 84 7.41 10.80 -4.31
C ILE A 84 5.92 10.77 -4.09
N SER A 85 5.50 10.65 -2.84
CA SER A 85 4.09 10.56 -2.50
C SER A 85 3.38 11.90 -2.66
N ALA A 86 2.19 11.88 -3.28
CA ALA A 86 1.34 13.05 -3.44
C ALA A 86 0.43 13.28 -2.23
N TYR A 87 0.47 12.41 -1.21
CA TYR A 87 -0.41 12.46 -0.05
C TYR A 87 0.23 11.76 1.16
N ASN A 88 -0.37 11.98 2.33
CA ASN A 88 -0.04 11.25 3.55
C ASN A 88 -0.99 10.06 3.70
N VAL A 89 -0.51 8.98 4.31
CA VAL A 89 -1.35 7.83 4.66
C VAL A 89 -1.26 7.60 6.16
N GLN A 90 -2.39 7.70 6.83
CA GLN A 90 -2.51 7.58 8.29
C GLN A 90 -3.37 6.39 8.66
N MET A 91 -2.99 5.71 9.73
CA MET A 91 -3.78 4.60 10.28
C MET A 91 -4.97 5.16 11.05
N VAL A 92 -6.18 4.79 10.64
CA VAL A 92 -7.42 5.17 11.35
C VAL A 92 -7.61 4.29 12.58
N GLU A 93 -7.09 3.09 12.54
CA GLU A 93 -7.06 2.13 13.64
C GLU A 93 -5.74 1.36 13.59
N ASN A 94 -5.50 0.48 14.56
CA ASN A 94 -4.33 -0.38 14.50
C ASN A 94 -4.39 -1.20 13.21
N THR A 95 -3.34 -1.12 12.39
CA THR A 95 -3.36 -1.64 11.01
C THR A 95 -2.08 -2.40 10.74
N THR A 96 -2.22 -3.49 10.01
CA THR A 96 -1.09 -4.25 9.48
C THR A 96 -1.05 -4.08 7.98
N LEU A 97 0.08 -3.61 7.48
CA LEU A 97 0.32 -3.43 6.05
C LEU A 97 1.32 -4.45 5.55
N LEU A 98 1.20 -4.79 4.29
CA LEU A 98 2.22 -5.53 3.55
C LEU A 98 2.88 -4.57 2.57
N ARG A 99 4.19 -4.70 2.37
CA ARG A 99 4.90 -3.87 1.39
C ARG A 99 5.87 -4.69 0.57
N ILE A 100 6.08 -4.24 -0.66
CA ILE A 100 7.10 -4.79 -1.55
C ILE A 100 7.78 -3.62 -2.28
N PRO A 101 9.10 -3.66 -2.49
CA PRO A 101 9.75 -2.62 -3.29
C PRO A 101 9.16 -2.57 -4.69
N LYS A 102 8.91 -1.36 -5.21
CA LYS A 102 8.36 -1.18 -6.57
C LYS A 102 9.22 -1.86 -7.62
N THR A 103 10.54 -1.82 -7.46
CA THR A 103 11.49 -2.46 -8.38
C THR A 103 11.30 -3.98 -8.42
N LYS A 104 11.02 -4.61 -7.29
CA LYS A 104 10.75 -6.04 -7.22
C LYS A 104 9.44 -6.39 -7.90
N LEU A 105 8.41 -5.59 -7.68
CA LEU A 105 7.11 -5.80 -8.31
C LEU A 105 7.23 -5.70 -9.82
N ASP A 106 7.93 -4.67 -10.33
CA ASP A 106 8.17 -4.51 -11.76
C ASP A 106 8.89 -5.70 -12.36
N TYR A 107 9.92 -6.18 -11.67
CA TYR A 107 10.71 -7.32 -12.13
C TYR A 107 9.84 -8.58 -12.26
N LEU A 108 8.99 -8.84 -11.26
CA LEU A 108 8.15 -10.05 -11.22
C LEU A 108 6.96 -10.00 -12.18
N CYS A 109 6.49 -8.79 -12.52
CA CYS A 109 5.30 -8.60 -13.36
C CYS A 109 5.62 -8.24 -14.82
N ARG A 110 6.86 -8.41 -15.24
CA ARG A 110 7.26 -8.17 -16.63
C ARG A 110 6.85 -9.29 -17.57
#